data_64fc4cf005f3e03d9a9f6e8e2b6bc44f
#
_entry.id   64fc4cf005f3e03d9a9f6e8e2b6bc44f
#
_cell.length_a   1.000
_cell.length_b   1.000
_cell.length_c   1.000
_cell.angle_alpha   90.00
_cell.angle_beta   90.00
_cell.angle_gamma   90.00
#
_symmetry.space_group_name_H-M   'P 1'
#
loop_
_entity.id
_entity.type
_entity.pdbx_description
1 polymer ?
#
loop_
_entity_poly.entity_id
_entity_poly.type
_entity_poly.pdbx_seq_one_letter_code
_entity_poly.pdbx_strand_id
1 'polypeptide(L)'
;MARNINRPIQISEGVKAELNGQILSFSGQKGSMELVVNDQVNVEATDENILFNPKNKTKESIALASTMRALAINRMIGVSQGFQKKLEINGVGYRVKVSGDSLEMSLGFSHPVIYKLPEGVSAEAPSNTELVLSSVDKQLLGDAASKIRSFRPVSYTHL
;
A
#
# COMPACT_ATOMS: atom_id res chain seq x y z
N MET A 1 -20.88 4.69 6.65
CA MET A 1 -21.25 5.64 7.67
C MET A 1 -20.05 6.35 8.26
N ALA A 2 -20.10 7.66 8.34
CA ALA A 2 -18.93 8.47 8.65
C ALA A 2 -18.81 8.80 10.15
N ARG A 3 -18.85 7.79 11.00
CA ARG A 3 -18.82 7.99 12.45
C ARG A 3 -17.55 8.68 12.95
N ASN A 4 -16.44 8.47 12.26
CA ASN A 4 -15.13 8.95 12.70
C ASN A 4 -14.59 10.09 11.83
N ILE A 5 -15.43 10.66 10.95
CA ILE A 5 -15.00 11.65 9.98
C ILE A 5 -14.43 12.91 10.63
N ASN A 6 -14.96 13.29 11.78
CA ASN A 6 -14.53 14.49 12.51
C ASN A 6 -13.44 14.20 13.55
N ARG A 7 -12.97 12.96 13.62
CA ARG A 7 -11.88 12.63 14.54
C ARG A 7 -10.54 12.97 13.91
N PRO A 8 -9.68 13.73 14.62
CA PRO A 8 -8.33 13.95 14.13
C PRO A 8 -7.58 12.62 14.03
N ILE A 9 -6.74 12.51 13.00
CA ILE A 9 -5.79 11.40 12.89
C ILE A 9 -4.55 11.82 13.65
N GLN A 10 -4.18 11.05 14.66
CA GLN A 10 -2.92 11.29 15.36
C GLN A 10 -1.77 10.84 14.49
N ILE A 11 -0.80 11.76 14.27
CA ILE A 11 0.39 11.45 13.48
C ILE A 11 1.29 10.53 14.30
N SER A 12 1.67 9.38 13.71
CA SER A 12 2.53 8.41 14.36
C SER A 12 3.91 8.98 14.65
N GLU A 13 4.54 8.51 15.70
CA GLU A 13 5.90 8.90 16.04
C GLU A 13 6.85 8.54 14.89
N GLY A 14 7.72 9.46 14.53
CA GLY A 14 8.65 9.27 13.41
C GLY A 14 8.08 9.58 12.03
N VAL A 15 6.82 10.00 11.95
CA VAL A 15 6.19 10.39 10.71
C VAL A 15 6.03 11.91 10.67
N LYS A 16 6.36 12.50 9.53
CA LYS A 16 6.13 13.92 9.27
C LYS A 16 5.04 14.06 8.21
N ALA A 17 4.10 14.93 8.45
CA ALA A 17 3.04 15.25 7.50
C ALA A 17 3.08 16.74 7.20
N GLU A 18 3.06 17.07 5.92
CA GLU A 18 3.04 18.45 5.45
C GLU A 18 1.88 18.66 4.49
N LEU A 19 1.17 19.76 4.64
CA LEU A 19 0.07 20.13 3.76
C LEU A 19 0.48 21.30 2.89
N ASN A 20 0.38 21.11 1.57
CA ASN A 20 0.72 22.10 0.58
C ASN A 20 -0.45 22.25 -0.38
N GLY A 21 -1.34 23.21 -0.10
CA GLY A 21 -2.59 23.34 -0.86
C GLY A 21 -3.49 22.13 -0.61
N GLN A 22 -3.72 21.34 -1.63
CA GLN A 22 -4.52 20.11 -1.55
C GLN A 22 -3.67 18.84 -1.59
N ILE A 23 -2.34 18.96 -1.45
CA ILE A 23 -1.42 17.82 -1.43
C ILE A 23 -0.90 17.63 -0.02
N LEU A 24 -1.20 16.48 0.55
CA LEU A 24 -0.72 16.08 1.87
C LEU A 24 0.42 15.10 1.70
N SER A 25 1.60 15.45 2.18
CA SER A 25 2.81 14.63 2.05
C SER A 25 3.16 13.97 3.38
N PHE A 26 3.46 12.69 3.32
CA PHE A 26 3.88 11.92 4.49
C PHE A 26 5.31 11.43 4.28
N SER A 27 6.13 11.51 5.30
CA SER A 27 7.46 10.92 5.27
C SER A 27 7.75 10.19 6.58
N GLY A 28 8.44 9.07 6.48
CA GLY A 28 8.78 8.22 7.61
C GLY A 28 10.00 7.35 7.31
N GLN A 29 10.28 6.39 8.19
CA GLN A 29 11.46 5.54 8.05
C GLN A 29 11.46 4.68 6.79
N LYS A 30 10.29 4.28 6.31
CA LYS A 30 10.17 3.37 5.15
C LYS A 30 10.13 4.10 3.82
N GLY A 31 9.87 5.38 3.83
CA GLY A 31 9.80 6.17 2.61
C GLY A 31 8.89 7.37 2.75
N SER A 32 8.43 7.88 1.63
CA SER A 32 7.51 9.02 1.58
C SER A 32 6.37 8.74 0.62
N MET A 33 5.21 9.32 0.90
CA MET A 33 4.04 9.21 0.05
C MET A 33 3.26 10.52 0.06
N GLU A 34 2.51 10.74 -1.01
CA GLU A 34 1.65 11.91 -1.14
C GLU A 34 0.20 11.48 -1.31
N LEU A 35 -0.70 12.32 -0.82
CA LEU A 35 -2.13 12.16 -0.99
C LEU A 35 -2.72 13.45 -1.53
N VAL A 36 -3.33 13.37 -2.70
CA VAL A 36 -4.06 14.51 -3.26
C VAL A 36 -5.46 14.50 -2.65
N VAL A 37 -5.76 15.53 -1.88
CA VAL A 37 -7.06 15.65 -1.20
C VAL A 37 -8.09 16.22 -2.19
N ASN A 38 -9.26 15.59 -2.23
CA ASN A 38 -10.34 16.03 -3.10
C ASN A 38 -10.81 17.44 -2.75
N ASP A 39 -11.17 18.23 -3.76
CA ASP A 39 -11.63 19.60 -3.59
C ASP A 39 -12.86 19.74 -2.69
N GLN A 40 -13.66 18.68 -2.55
CA GLN A 40 -14.85 18.64 -1.72
C GLN A 40 -14.55 18.39 -0.25
N VAL A 41 -13.28 18.24 0.10
CA VAL A 41 -12.84 17.93 1.46
C VAL A 41 -11.90 19.02 1.94
N ASN A 42 -12.17 19.54 3.14
CA ASN A 42 -11.25 20.42 3.85
C ASN A 42 -10.28 19.57 4.67
N VAL A 43 -9.01 19.89 4.59
CA VAL A 43 -7.99 19.22 5.37
C VAL A 43 -7.21 20.26 6.17
N GLU A 44 -6.99 19.94 7.44
CA GLU A 44 -6.16 20.75 8.33
C GLU A 44 -5.08 19.83 8.91
N ALA A 45 -3.83 20.28 8.83
CA ALA A 45 -2.71 19.52 9.34
C ALA A 45 -1.96 20.36 10.38
N THR A 46 -1.76 19.78 11.54
CA THR A 46 -0.90 20.36 12.60
C THR A 46 0.28 19.42 12.79
N ASP A 47 1.21 19.78 13.67
CA ASP A 47 2.37 18.93 13.94
C ASP A 47 2.00 17.56 14.52
N GLU A 48 0.83 17.45 15.16
CA GLU A 48 0.41 16.25 15.86
C GLU A 48 -0.79 15.55 15.24
N ASN A 49 -1.63 16.30 14.53
CA ASN A 49 -2.92 15.77 14.07
C ASN A 49 -3.25 16.22 12.65
N ILE A 50 -4.06 15.42 11.99
CA ILE A 50 -4.66 15.76 10.68
C ILE A 50 -6.17 15.60 10.81
N LEU A 51 -6.92 16.60 10.35
CA LEU A 51 -8.36 16.61 10.41
C LEU A 51 -8.94 16.79 9.02
N PHE A 52 -9.89 15.91 8.67
CA PHE A 52 -10.63 15.99 7.42
C PHE A 52 -12.08 16.34 7.69
N ASN A 53 -12.60 17.33 6.97
CA ASN A 53 -14.00 17.71 7.07
C ASN A 53 -14.60 17.85 5.66
N PRO A 54 -15.87 17.44 5.46
CA PRO A 54 -16.52 17.70 4.18
C PRO A 54 -16.79 19.20 4.03
N LYS A 55 -16.62 19.73 2.85
CA LYS A 55 -16.96 21.14 2.56
C LYS A 55 -18.45 21.39 2.56
N ASN A 56 -19.22 20.36 2.16
CA ASN A 56 -20.67 20.40 2.07
C ASN A 56 -21.26 19.30 2.93
N LYS A 57 -22.54 19.42 3.27
CA LYS A 57 -23.26 18.39 4.03
C LYS A 57 -23.89 17.32 3.14
N THR A 58 -23.41 17.18 1.91
CA THR A 58 -23.91 16.16 0.99
C THR A 58 -23.30 14.80 1.33
N LYS A 59 -24.01 13.73 0.95
CA LYS A 59 -23.47 12.35 1.13
C LYS A 59 -22.15 12.15 0.40
N GLU A 60 -22.00 12.75 -0.77
CA GLU A 60 -20.77 12.65 -1.57
C GLU A 60 -19.57 13.28 -0.85
N SER A 61 -19.74 14.48 -0.31
CA SER A 61 -18.65 15.16 0.42
C SER A 61 -18.30 14.43 1.68
N ILE A 62 -19.28 13.88 2.42
CA ILE A 62 -19.05 13.10 3.63
C ILE A 62 -18.31 11.80 3.28
N ALA A 63 -18.73 11.10 2.22
CA ALA A 63 -18.08 9.88 1.76
C ALA A 63 -16.63 10.14 1.31
N LEU A 64 -16.41 11.24 0.59
CA LEU A 64 -15.06 11.63 0.15
C LEU A 64 -14.15 11.95 1.33
N ALA A 65 -14.66 12.66 2.34
CA ALA A 65 -13.88 12.96 3.53
C ALA A 65 -13.49 11.69 4.29
N SER A 66 -14.41 10.73 4.41
CA SER A 66 -14.13 9.43 5.02
C SER A 66 -13.09 8.65 4.23
N THR A 67 -13.18 8.67 2.91
CA THR A 67 -12.21 8.00 2.02
C THR A 67 -10.83 8.64 2.16
N MET A 68 -10.75 9.97 2.15
CA MET A 68 -9.48 10.68 2.31
C MET A 68 -8.84 10.37 3.65
N ARG A 69 -9.64 10.30 4.72
CA ARG A 69 -9.17 9.93 6.04
C ARG A 69 -8.57 8.52 6.05
N ALA A 70 -9.26 7.56 5.46
CA ALA A 70 -8.77 6.18 5.39
C ALA A 70 -7.48 6.08 4.56
N LEU A 71 -7.41 6.77 3.43
CA LEU A 71 -6.20 6.81 2.61
C LEU A 71 -5.03 7.44 3.35
N ALA A 72 -5.28 8.52 4.11
CA ALA A 72 -4.25 9.16 4.91
C ALA A 72 -3.69 8.24 5.98
N ILE A 73 -4.56 7.48 6.66
CA ILE A 73 -4.13 6.49 7.65
C ILE A 73 -3.25 5.43 7.00
N ASN A 74 -3.64 4.92 5.83
CA ASN A 74 -2.85 3.92 5.11
C ASN A 74 -1.50 4.48 4.65
N ARG A 75 -1.45 5.73 4.19
CA ARG A 75 -0.20 6.38 3.82
C ARG A 75 0.73 6.50 5.02
N MET A 76 0.18 6.90 6.17
CA MET A 76 0.94 7.06 7.39
C MET A 76 1.52 5.73 7.89
N ILE A 77 0.71 4.67 7.87
CA ILE A 77 1.17 3.33 8.24
C ILE A 77 2.25 2.85 7.26
N GLY A 78 2.04 3.07 5.97
CA GLY A 78 3.00 2.67 4.93
C GLY A 78 4.38 3.30 5.11
N VAL A 79 4.44 4.60 5.37
CA VAL A 79 5.73 5.29 5.52
C VAL A 79 6.40 4.98 6.86
N SER A 80 5.65 4.59 7.88
CA SER A 80 6.21 4.28 9.20
C SER A 80 6.61 2.82 9.35
N GLN A 81 5.74 1.89 8.95
CA GLN A 81 5.92 0.45 9.17
C GLN A 81 6.07 -0.34 7.87
N GLY A 82 5.49 0.16 6.79
CA GLY A 82 5.40 -0.57 5.53
C GLY A 82 4.32 -1.63 5.56
N PHE A 83 4.05 -2.17 4.38
CA PHE A 83 3.11 -3.28 4.20
C PHE A 83 3.86 -4.46 3.62
N GLN A 84 3.45 -5.66 4.01
CA GLN A 84 4.02 -6.90 3.51
C GLN A 84 2.92 -7.87 3.15
N LYS A 85 3.17 -8.67 2.11
CA LYS A 85 2.34 -9.84 1.78
C LYS A 85 3.25 -11.03 1.58
N LYS A 86 2.89 -12.14 2.21
CA LYS A 86 3.59 -13.41 2.05
C LYS A 86 2.79 -14.30 1.12
N LEU A 87 3.43 -14.76 0.07
CA LEU A 87 2.84 -15.68 -0.89
C LEU A 87 3.54 -17.04 -0.77
N GLU A 88 2.76 -18.09 -0.72
CA GLU A 88 3.27 -19.45 -0.71
C GLU A 88 2.94 -20.10 -2.04
N ILE A 89 3.97 -20.63 -2.70
CA ILE A 89 3.84 -21.24 -4.02
C ILE A 89 3.80 -22.75 -3.88
N ASN A 90 2.62 -23.33 -4.07
CA ASN A 90 2.41 -24.77 -3.94
C ASN A 90 2.24 -25.41 -5.30
N GLY A 91 3.07 -26.41 -5.57
CA GLY A 91 3.04 -27.18 -6.81
C GLY A 91 4.33 -27.94 -6.97
N VAL A 92 4.25 -29.12 -7.55
CA VAL A 92 5.44 -29.95 -7.78
C VAL A 92 6.36 -29.26 -8.78
N GLY A 93 7.59 -28.99 -8.36
CA GLY A 93 8.58 -28.31 -9.19
C GLY A 93 8.42 -26.81 -9.30
N TYR A 94 7.44 -26.23 -8.59
CA TYR A 94 7.27 -24.78 -8.57
C TYR A 94 8.36 -24.12 -7.73
N ARG A 95 8.95 -23.06 -8.27
CA ARG A 95 10.02 -22.32 -7.61
C ARG A 95 9.90 -20.84 -7.91
N VAL A 96 10.40 -20.04 -6.97
CA VAL A 96 10.51 -18.60 -7.14
C VAL A 96 11.92 -18.15 -6.78
N LYS A 97 12.45 -17.25 -7.57
CA LYS A 97 13.76 -16.64 -7.35
C LYS A 97 13.65 -15.14 -7.56
N VAL A 98 14.25 -14.38 -6.66
CA VAL A 98 14.31 -12.92 -6.78
C VAL A 98 15.66 -12.54 -7.38
N SER A 99 15.61 -11.73 -8.43
CA SER A 99 16.80 -11.20 -9.09
C SER A 99 16.65 -9.68 -9.26
N GLY A 100 17.24 -8.91 -8.34
CA GLY A 100 17.08 -7.47 -8.31
C GLY A 100 15.63 -7.04 -8.14
N ASP A 101 15.09 -6.35 -9.12
CA ASP A 101 13.69 -5.91 -9.15
C ASP A 101 12.77 -6.85 -9.93
N SER A 102 13.25 -8.04 -10.28
CA SER A 102 12.51 -9.01 -11.07
C SER A 102 12.33 -10.32 -10.31
N LEU A 103 11.24 -11.01 -10.60
CA LEU A 103 10.95 -12.36 -10.11
C LEU A 103 11.07 -13.35 -11.27
N GLU A 104 11.78 -14.44 -11.02
CA GLU A 104 11.83 -15.56 -11.94
C GLU A 104 11.09 -16.73 -11.30
N MET A 105 10.02 -17.18 -11.93
CA MET A 105 9.15 -18.21 -11.38
C MET A 105 9.05 -19.40 -12.33
N SER A 106 9.27 -20.58 -11.79
CA SER A 106 9.01 -21.84 -12.50
C SER A 106 7.66 -22.38 -12.04
N LEU A 107 6.66 -22.35 -12.93
CA LEU A 107 5.27 -22.66 -12.58
C LEU A 107 4.71 -23.80 -13.43
N GLY A 108 5.57 -24.71 -13.88
CA GLY A 108 5.14 -25.84 -14.67
C GLY A 108 5.02 -25.55 -16.17
N PHE A 109 5.43 -24.37 -16.60
CA PHE A 109 5.55 -24.05 -18.03
C PHE A 109 6.89 -24.53 -18.60
N SER A 110 6.99 -24.58 -19.90
CA SER A 110 8.24 -24.99 -20.58
C SER A 110 9.39 -23.99 -20.38
N HIS A 111 9.07 -22.76 -20.01
CA HIS A 111 10.04 -21.71 -19.71
C HIS A 111 9.61 -20.96 -18.44
N PRO A 112 10.56 -20.35 -17.72
CA PRO A 112 10.21 -19.59 -16.53
C PRO A 112 9.42 -18.34 -16.87
N VAL A 113 8.57 -17.91 -15.93
CA VAL A 113 7.86 -16.64 -16.02
C VAL A 113 8.70 -15.58 -15.33
N ILE A 114 8.97 -14.51 -16.04
CA ILE A 114 9.73 -13.38 -15.50
C ILE A 114 8.78 -12.20 -15.31
N TYR A 115 8.72 -11.69 -14.10
CA TYR A 115 7.88 -10.55 -13.75
C TYR A 115 8.73 -9.45 -13.16
N LYS A 116 8.70 -8.28 -13.79
CA LYS A 116 9.37 -7.10 -13.25
C LYS A 116 8.46 -6.42 -12.23
N LEU A 117 8.97 -6.24 -11.03
CA LEU A 117 8.21 -5.59 -9.96
C LEU A 117 8.00 -4.10 -10.28
N PRO A 118 6.82 -3.55 -9.94
CA PRO A 118 6.62 -2.12 -10.06
C PRO A 118 7.57 -1.36 -9.16
N GLU A 119 7.88 -0.14 -9.55
CA GLU A 119 8.70 0.74 -8.72
C GLU A 119 8.02 0.96 -7.36
N GLY A 120 8.78 0.80 -6.29
CA GLY A 120 8.26 0.92 -4.93
C GLY A 120 7.86 -0.40 -4.29
N VAL A 121 7.91 -1.51 -5.03
CA VAL A 121 7.67 -2.85 -4.47
C VAL A 121 8.98 -3.62 -4.44
N SER A 122 9.31 -4.19 -3.30
CA SER A 122 10.48 -5.05 -3.14
C SER A 122 10.04 -6.47 -2.82
N ALA A 123 10.91 -7.44 -3.09
CA ALA A 123 10.61 -8.83 -2.88
C ALA A 123 11.78 -9.56 -2.26
N GLU A 124 11.48 -10.56 -1.44
CA GLU A 124 12.44 -11.49 -0.89
C GLU A 124 11.88 -12.90 -1.02
N ALA A 125 12.75 -13.88 -1.27
CA ALA A 125 12.39 -15.27 -1.32
C ALA A 125 13.17 -16.03 -0.25
N PRO A 126 12.61 -16.15 0.98
CA PRO A 126 13.28 -16.88 2.05
C PRO A 126 13.50 -18.36 1.71
N SER A 127 12.64 -18.92 0.86
CA SER A 127 12.80 -20.26 0.32
C SER A 127 12.34 -20.30 -1.13
N ASN A 128 12.51 -21.44 -1.79
CA ASN A 128 12.08 -21.59 -3.19
C ASN A 128 10.56 -21.51 -3.37
N THR A 129 9.81 -21.71 -2.29
CA THR A 129 8.34 -21.76 -2.34
C THR A 129 7.68 -20.61 -1.59
N GLU A 130 8.45 -19.70 -1.01
CA GLU A 130 7.92 -18.55 -0.29
C GLU A 130 8.42 -17.25 -0.89
N LEU A 131 7.50 -16.30 -1.00
CA LEU A 131 7.79 -14.98 -1.53
C LEU A 131 7.20 -13.94 -0.60
N VAL A 132 8.00 -12.98 -0.16
CA VAL A 132 7.55 -11.85 0.66
C VAL A 132 7.68 -10.59 -0.15
N LEU A 133 6.56 -9.92 -0.38
CA LEU A 133 6.51 -8.63 -1.05
C LEU A 133 6.33 -7.52 -0.03
N SER A 134 7.04 -6.42 -0.21
CA SER A 134 7.00 -5.27 0.69
C SER A 134 6.84 -3.98 -0.10
N SER A 135 6.05 -3.05 0.43
CA SER A 135 5.89 -1.72 -0.15
C SER A 135 5.38 -0.74 0.90
N VAL A 136 5.63 0.54 0.69
CA VAL A 136 5.00 1.60 1.46
C VAL A 136 3.58 1.88 0.95
N ASP A 137 3.26 1.46 -0.26
CA ASP A 137 1.96 1.66 -0.90
C ASP A 137 1.17 0.36 -0.88
N LYS A 138 0.10 0.33 -0.09
CA LYS A 138 -0.77 -0.83 0.03
C LYS A 138 -1.41 -1.23 -1.30
N GLN A 139 -1.78 -0.26 -2.11
CA GLN A 139 -2.40 -0.51 -3.41
C GLN A 139 -1.43 -1.16 -4.39
N LEU A 140 -0.22 -0.62 -4.51
CA LEU A 140 0.82 -1.20 -5.35
C LEU A 140 1.16 -2.62 -4.92
N LEU A 141 1.24 -2.85 -3.62
CA LEU A 141 1.52 -4.17 -3.07
C LEU A 141 0.43 -5.17 -3.44
N GLY A 142 -0.83 -4.77 -3.30
CA GLY A 142 -1.98 -5.59 -3.68
C GLY A 142 -2.00 -5.89 -5.16
N ASP A 143 -1.73 -4.90 -5.99
CA ASP A 143 -1.69 -5.06 -7.45
C ASP A 143 -0.58 -6.02 -7.87
N ALA A 144 0.60 -5.90 -7.29
CA ALA A 144 1.72 -6.80 -7.57
C ALA A 144 1.40 -8.23 -7.16
N ALA A 145 0.82 -8.43 -5.98
CA ALA A 145 0.43 -9.76 -5.51
C ALA A 145 -0.65 -10.37 -6.40
N SER A 146 -1.63 -9.60 -6.83
CA SER A 146 -2.68 -10.05 -7.74
C SER A 146 -2.11 -10.44 -9.10
N LYS A 147 -1.16 -9.69 -9.61
CA LYS A 147 -0.50 -9.99 -10.89
C LYS A 147 0.26 -11.31 -10.81
N ILE A 148 0.99 -11.53 -9.73
CA ILE A 148 1.72 -12.78 -9.51
C ILE A 148 0.75 -13.96 -9.46
N ARG A 149 -0.37 -13.82 -8.78
CA ARG A 149 -1.40 -14.85 -8.73
C ARG A 149 -1.99 -15.18 -10.09
N SER A 150 -2.05 -14.21 -10.98
CA SER A 150 -2.65 -14.37 -12.31
C SER A 150 -1.80 -15.20 -13.26
N PHE A 151 -0.51 -15.38 -13.01
CA PHE A 151 0.38 -16.15 -13.87
C PHE A 151 0.00 -17.64 -13.88
N ARG A 152 -0.38 -18.16 -12.71
CA ARG A 152 -0.94 -19.49 -12.58
C ARG A 152 -1.64 -19.61 -11.23
N PRO A 153 -2.75 -20.34 -11.13
CA PRO A 153 -3.39 -20.54 -9.83
C PRO A 153 -2.42 -21.18 -8.85
N VAL A 154 -2.18 -20.52 -7.73
CA VAL A 154 -1.29 -21.00 -6.66
C VAL A 154 -1.99 -20.77 -5.34
N SER A 155 -1.67 -21.59 -4.33
CA SER A 155 -2.08 -21.32 -2.96
C SER A 155 -1.17 -20.25 -2.37
N TYR A 156 -1.73 -19.37 -1.57
CA TYR A 156 -0.96 -18.32 -0.91
C TYR A 156 -1.59 -17.96 0.42
N THR A 157 -0.76 -17.42 1.30
CA THR A 157 -1.17 -16.99 2.62
C THR A 157 -0.98 -15.48 2.72
N HIS A 158 -1.99 -14.79 3.23
CA HIS A 158 -1.91 -13.36 3.50
C HIS A 158 -1.47 -13.11 4.94
N LEU A 159 -0.67 -12.09 5.12
CA LEU A 159 -0.31 -11.59 6.45
C LEU A 159 -1.02 -10.29 6.73
#